data_4a2ccb916c2dbd91f988f1d2c8490f69
#
_entry.id   4a2ccb916c2dbd91f988f1d2c8490f69
#
_cell.length_a   1.000
_cell.length_b   1.000
_cell.length_c   1.000
_cell.angle_alpha   90.00
_cell.angle_beta   90.00
_cell.angle_gamma   90.00
#
_symmetry.space_group_name_H-M   'P 1'
#
loop_
_entity.id
_entity.type
_entity.pdbx_description
1 polymer ?
#
loop_
_entity_poly.entity_id
_entity_poly.type
_entity_poly.pdbx_seq_one_letter_code
_entity_poly.pdbx_strand_id
1 'polypeptide(L)'
;MKLRIFSLFVISVLLNGCLNYTQITTIKTDGSGNMFIHYWMKWTTPKDSSIVEQLGIFSKDSVFKEFTSEYSAITNVEVYKDYADSSMHAKVELNFNSLDSLNLTPAFRKSELSIKDGPKNTKIFSQFIPAIATGFGFES
;
A
#
# COMPACT_ATOMS: atom_id res chain seq x y z
N MET A 1 -29.46 23.25 -3.65
CA MET A 1 -29.64 21.80 -3.62
C MET A 1 -29.07 21.07 -4.83
N LYS A 2 -29.34 21.53 -6.04
CA LYS A 2 -28.80 20.87 -7.26
C LYS A 2 -27.28 20.85 -7.36
N LEU A 3 -26.59 21.87 -6.88
CA LEU A 3 -25.12 21.95 -6.90
C LEU A 3 -24.45 20.95 -5.93
N ARG A 4 -25.07 20.69 -4.77
CA ARG A 4 -24.56 19.73 -3.77
C ARG A 4 -24.72 18.27 -4.24
N ILE A 5 -25.81 17.98 -4.92
CA ILE A 5 -26.05 16.63 -5.49
C ILE A 5 -25.09 16.36 -6.64
N PHE A 6 -24.82 17.37 -7.46
CA PHE A 6 -23.84 17.27 -8.55
C PHE A 6 -22.42 17.07 -8.03
N SER A 7 -22.04 17.76 -6.95
CA SER A 7 -20.75 17.60 -6.28
C SER A 7 -20.58 16.19 -5.69
N LEU A 8 -21.61 15.64 -5.07
CA LEU A 8 -21.62 14.27 -4.57
C LEU A 8 -21.50 13.22 -5.70
N PHE A 9 -22.13 13.46 -6.83
CA PHE A 9 -22.04 12.57 -7.98
C PHE A 9 -20.64 12.60 -8.62
N VAL A 10 -20.02 13.77 -8.71
CA VAL A 10 -18.62 13.91 -9.21
C VAL A 10 -17.64 13.21 -8.29
N ILE A 11 -17.81 13.31 -6.97
CA ILE A 11 -16.97 12.59 -5.99
C ILE A 11 -17.15 11.06 -6.13
N SER A 12 -18.38 10.61 -6.35
CA SER A 12 -18.67 9.18 -6.58
C SER A 12 -18.01 8.63 -7.86
N VAL A 13 -17.90 9.43 -8.90
CA VAL A 13 -17.22 9.03 -10.15
C VAL A 13 -15.69 9.00 -9.99
N LEU A 14 -15.14 9.88 -9.15
CA LEU A 14 -13.70 9.90 -8.84
C LEU A 14 -13.25 8.70 -7.98
N LEU A 15 -14.16 8.09 -7.23
CA LEU A 15 -13.90 6.90 -6.40
C LEU A 15 -13.91 5.58 -7.18
N ASN A 16 -14.19 5.58 -8.48
CA ASN A 16 -14.11 4.39 -9.32
C ASN A 16 -12.69 4.00 -9.77
N GLY A 17 -11.67 4.77 -9.38
CA GLY A 17 -10.27 4.38 -9.50
C GLY A 17 -9.91 3.39 -8.40
N CYS A 18 -10.18 2.10 -8.60
CA CYS A 18 -9.76 1.09 -7.63
C CYS A 18 -8.23 1.07 -7.51
N LEU A 19 -7.73 1.33 -6.31
CA LEU A 19 -6.34 1.04 -5.97
C LEU A 19 -6.17 -0.47 -5.92
N ASN A 20 -5.36 -1.00 -6.80
CA ASN A 20 -4.99 -2.41 -6.81
C ASN A 20 -3.74 -2.60 -5.93
N TYR A 21 -3.68 -3.71 -5.23
CA TYR A 21 -2.62 -3.99 -4.27
C TYR A 21 -2.22 -5.47 -4.31
N THR A 22 -0.93 -5.73 -4.38
CA THR A 22 -0.35 -7.06 -4.27
C THR A 22 0.78 -7.02 -3.25
N GLN A 23 0.81 -7.99 -2.36
CA GLN A 23 1.85 -8.15 -1.35
C GLN A 23 2.35 -9.59 -1.35
N ILE A 24 3.66 -9.76 -1.34
CA ILE A 24 4.33 -11.04 -1.16
C ILE A 24 5.26 -10.91 0.03
N THR A 25 5.02 -11.71 1.06
CA THR A 25 5.82 -11.70 2.30
C THR A 25 6.51 -13.03 2.47
N THR A 26 7.83 -13.00 2.59
CA THR A 26 8.66 -14.16 2.90
C THR A 26 9.18 -14.04 4.32
N ILE A 27 8.92 -15.03 5.16
CA ILE A 27 9.30 -15.07 6.57
C ILE A 27 10.26 -16.21 6.79
N LYS A 28 11.39 -15.93 7.40
CA LYS A 28 12.40 -16.91 7.80
C LYS A 28 12.05 -17.52 9.17
N THR A 29 12.70 -18.60 9.52
CA THR A 29 12.48 -19.29 10.79
C THR A 29 12.82 -18.46 12.03
N ASP A 30 13.70 -17.46 11.89
CA ASP A 30 14.06 -16.50 12.94
C ASP A 30 13.07 -15.32 13.09
N GLY A 31 12.02 -15.28 12.26
CA GLY A 31 11.01 -14.22 12.26
C GLY A 31 11.34 -13.01 11.39
N SER A 32 12.55 -12.92 10.88
CA SER A 32 12.94 -11.91 9.90
C SER A 32 12.41 -12.27 8.51
N GLY A 33 12.45 -11.34 7.59
CA GLY A 33 12.01 -11.62 6.24
C GLY A 33 12.15 -10.46 5.28
N ASN A 34 11.51 -10.64 4.14
CA ASN A 34 11.38 -9.60 3.15
C ASN A 34 9.92 -9.50 2.66
N MET A 35 9.60 -8.34 2.12
CA MET A 35 8.29 -8.07 1.58
C MET A 35 8.43 -7.35 0.24
N PHE A 36 7.66 -7.80 -0.73
CA PHE A 36 7.43 -7.11 -1.98
C PHE A 36 6.00 -6.58 -1.99
N ILE A 37 5.84 -5.32 -2.31
CA ILE A 37 4.56 -4.64 -2.41
C ILE A 37 4.47 -3.98 -3.77
N HIS A 38 3.36 -4.18 -4.45
CA HIS A 38 3.05 -3.52 -5.70
C HIS A 38 1.62 -3.00 -5.64
N TYR A 39 1.46 -1.70 -5.77
CA TYR A 39 0.15 -1.09 -5.89
C TYR A 39 0.09 -0.19 -7.13
N TRP A 40 -1.10 -0.11 -7.72
CA TRP A 40 -1.32 0.68 -8.92
C TRP A 40 -2.75 1.15 -9.03
N MET A 41 -2.93 2.21 -9.77
CA MET A 41 -4.22 2.81 -10.06
C MET A 41 -4.28 3.17 -11.55
N LYS A 42 -5.41 2.89 -12.17
CA LYS A 42 -5.67 3.31 -13.56
C LYS A 42 -6.31 4.69 -13.59
N TRP A 43 -6.04 5.43 -14.65
CA TRP A 43 -6.76 6.65 -14.98
C TRP A 43 -7.60 6.45 -16.23
N THR A 44 -8.75 7.16 -16.32
CA THR A 44 -9.71 7.02 -17.44
C THR A 44 -9.40 8.00 -18.55
N THR A 45 -8.93 9.20 -18.21
CA THR A 45 -8.59 10.25 -19.16
C THR A 45 -7.18 10.78 -18.89
N PRO A 46 -6.49 11.37 -19.88
CA PRO A 46 -5.17 11.97 -19.65
C PRO A 46 -5.15 13.05 -18.55
N LYS A 47 -6.26 13.72 -18.31
CA LYS A 47 -6.40 14.69 -17.21
C LYS A 47 -6.40 14.02 -15.84
N ASP A 48 -6.91 12.80 -15.75
CA ASP A 48 -7.00 12.07 -14.49
C ASP A 48 -5.63 11.60 -14.00
N SER A 49 -4.64 11.46 -14.90
CA SER A 49 -3.28 11.10 -14.51
C SER A 49 -2.66 12.14 -13.57
N SER A 50 -2.96 13.42 -13.77
CA SER A 50 -2.51 14.49 -12.87
C SER A 50 -3.21 14.44 -11.51
N ILE A 51 -4.46 13.99 -11.46
CA ILE A 51 -5.19 13.79 -10.21
C ILE A 51 -4.57 12.64 -9.41
N VAL A 52 -4.23 11.54 -10.08
CA VAL A 52 -3.55 10.40 -9.44
C VAL A 52 -2.19 10.83 -8.88
N GLU A 53 -1.44 11.67 -9.59
CA GLU A 53 -0.19 12.24 -9.08
C GLU A 53 -0.40 13.12 -7.85
N GLN A 54 -1.48 13.93 -7.83
CA GLN A 54 -1.79 14.82 -6.71
C GLN A 54 -2.16 14.05 -5.42
N LEU A 55 -2.55 12.79 -5.51
CA LEU A 55 -2.76 11.95 -4.33
C LEU A 55 -1.47 11.75 -3.51
N GLY A 56 -0.30 11.94 -4.12
CA GLY A 56 1.00 11.86 -3.45
C GLY A 56 1.48 10.43 -3.13
N ILE A 57 0.62 9.43 -3.25
CA ILE A 57 0.95 8.03 -2.91
C ILE A 57 1.90 7.37 -3.92
N PHE A 58 2.08 7.97 -5.09
CA PHE A 58 2.99 7.52 -6.15
C PHE A 58 4.24 8.39 -6.28
N SER A 59 4.64 9.13 -5.25
CA SER A 59 5.93 9.80 -5.22
C SER A 59 6.95 8.95 -4.48
N LYS A 60 8.21 8.92 -4.95
CA LYS A 60 9.28 8.18 -4.26
C LYS A 60 9.45 8.62 -2.81
N ASP A 61 9.40 9.93 -2.56
CA ASP A 61 9.56 10.49 -1.22
C ASP A 61 8.46 10.02 -0.28
N SER A 62 7.19 10.03 -0.73
CA SER A 62 6.06 9.52 0.05
C SER A 62 6.18 8.03 0.31
N VAL A 63 6.57 7.26 -0.71
CA VAL A 63 6.80 5.81 -0.56
C VAL A 63 7.89 5.53 0.46
N PHE A 64 9.03 6.23 0.38
CA PHE A 64 10.09 6.09 1.37
C PHE A 64 9.61 6.42 2.77
N LYS A 65 8.90 7.53 2.94
CA LYS A 65 8.36 7.95 4.24
C LYS A 65 7.40 6.93 4.85
N GLU A 66 6.54 6.34 4.04
CA GLU A 66 5.54 5.37 4.51
C GLU A 66 6.14 4.01 4.86
N PHE A 67 7.13 3.55 4.09
CA PHE A 67 7.70 2.22 4.25
C PHE A 67 9.05 2.18 4.98
N THR A 68 9.57 3.30 5.43
CA THR A 68 10.82 3.37 6.21
C THR A 68 10.53 3.39 7.70
N SER A 69 11.28 2.59 8.46
CA SER A 69 11.36 2.66 9.92
C SER A 69 12.78 2.26 10.36
N GLU A 70 13.08 2.45 11.62
CA GLU A 70 14.35 1.98 12.20
C GLU A 70 14.47 0.44 12.22
N TYR A 71 13.38 -0.27 11.97
CA TYR A 71 13.30 -1.74 12.04
C TYR A 71 13.15 -2.41 10.67
N SER A 72 12.99 -1.63 9.61
CA SER A 72 12.85 -2.12 8.24
C SER A 72 13.74 -1.33 7.30
N ALA A 73 14.35 -2.01 6.35
CA ALA A 73 15.21 -1.40 5.34
C ALA A 73 14.60 -1.58 3.95
N ILE A 74 14.34 -0.48 3.27
CA ILE A 74 13.94 -0.50 1.86
C ILE A 74 15.14 -0.89 1.02
N THR A 75 14.98 -1.91 0.18
CA THR A 75 16.00 -2.40 -0.74
C THR A 75 15.78 -1.92 -2.17
N ASN A 76 14.53 -1.67 -2.56
CA ASN A 76 14.20 -1.12 -3.87
C ASN A 76 12.89 -0.34 -3.85
N VAL A 77 12.82 0.74 -4.60
CA VAL A 77 11.59 1.51 -4.87
C VAL A 77 11.55 1.90 -6.33
N GLU A 78 10.47 1.52 -7.00
CA GLU A 78 10.16 1.95 -8.36
C GLU A 78 8.80 2.65 -8.38
N VAL A 79 8.75 3.83 -8.99
CA VAL A 79 7.50 4.55 -9.29
C VAL A 79 7.52 4.93 -10.75
N TYR A 80 6.50 4.51 -11.48
CA TYR A 80 6.43 4.75 -12.92
C TYR A 80 4.99 4.85 -13.44
N LYS A 81 4.84 5.49 -14.59
CA LYS A 81 3.61 5.50 -15.37
C LYS A 81 3.72 4.47 -16.49
N ASP A 82 2.68 3.69 -16.67
CA ASP A 82 2.50 2.85 -17.85
C ASP A 82 1.42 3.47 -18.75
N TYR A 83 1.86 4.04 -19.86
CA TYR A 83 0.95 4.68 -20.82
C TYR A 83 0.21 3.67 -21.70
N ALA A 84 0.70 2.43 -21.79
CA ALA A 84 0.06 1.40 -22.59
C ALA A 84 -1.25 0.93 -21.97
N ASP A 85 -1.31 0.88 -20.62
CA ASP A 85 -2.53 0.48 -19.90
C ASP A 85 -3.13 1.62 -19.07
N SER A 86 -2.62 2.84 -19.20
CA SER A 86 -3.09 4.03 -18.49
C SER A 86 -3.10 3.84 -16.97
N SER A 87 -1.97 3.44 -16.42
CA SER A 87 -1.81 3.19 -14.98
C SER A 87 -0.57 3.83 -14.39
N MET A 88 -0.63 4.10 -13.09
CA MET A 88 0.50 4.53 -12.28
C MET A 88 0.81 3.46 -11.24
N HIS A 89 2.07 3.13 -11.11
CA HIS A 89 2.56 2.02 -10.32
C HIS A 89 3.58 2.47 -9.28
N ALA A 90 3.54 1.81 -8.13
CA ALA A 90 4.61 1.84 -7.14
C ALA A 90 4.95 0.41 -6.73
N LYS A 91 6.25 0.09 -6.74
CA LYS A 91 6.79 -1.17 -6.25
C LYS A 91 7.78 -0.88 -5.15
N VAL A 92 7.67 -1.60 -4.06
CA VAL A 92 8.52 -1.49 -2.88
C VAL A 92 9.03 -2.86 -2.49
N GLU A 93 10.34 -2.96 -2.29
CA GLU A 93 10.95 -4.12 -1.67
C GLU A 93 11.61 -3.68 -0.37
N LEU A 94 11.36 -4.40 0.68
CA LEU A 94 11.93 -4.12 2.00
C LEU A 94 12.30 -5.40 2.75
N ASN A 95 13.30 -5.29 3.61
CA ASN A 95 13.66 -6.29 4.59
C ASN A 95 13.20 -5.84 5.98
N PHE A 96 12.80 -6.78 6.82
CA PHE A 96 12.39 -6.52 8.20
C PHE A 96 13.03 -7.54 9.16
N ASN A 97 13.22 -7.13 10.40
CA ASN A 97 13.83 -7.97 11.43
C ASN A 97 12.80 -8.86 12.13
N SER A 98 11.56 -8.40 12.27
CA SER A 98 10.45 -9.14 12.85
C SER A 98 9.11 -8.58 12.37
N LEU A 99 8.03 -9.34 12.52
CA LEU A 99 6.68 -8.84 12.22
C LEU A 99 6.24 -7.75 13.18
N ASP A 100 6.64 -7.84 14.46
CA ASP A 100 6.32 -6.82 15.45
C ASP A 100 6.95 -5.47 15.08
N SER A 101 8.19 -5.48 14.61
CA SER A 101 8.86 -4.27 14.12
C SER A 101 8.23 -3.73 12.83
N LEU A 102 7.77 -4.61 11.96
CA LEU A 102 7.08 -4.23 10.74
C LEU A 102 5.76 -3.50 11.03
N ASN A 103 5.02 -3.92 12.08
CA ASN A 103 3.80 -3.25 12.53
C ASN A 103 4.04 -1.80 13.00
N LEU A 104 5.27 -1.43 13.35
CA LEU A 104 5.65 -0.06 13.72
C LEU A 104 5.93 0.84 12.51
N THR A 105 6.07 0.26 11.33
CA THR A 105 6.26 1.02 10.09
C THR A 105 4.98 1.77 9.73
N PRO A 106 5.04 3.05 9.31
CA PRO A 106 3.86 3.86 9.03
C PRO A 106 2.83 3.18 8.11
N ALA A 107 3.27 2.53 7.05
CA ALA A 107 2.39 1.85 6.10
C ALA A 107 1.57 0.70 6.72
N PHE A 108 2.01 0.15 7.86
CA PHE A 108 1.36 -1.00 8.51
C PHE A 108 0.72 -0.67 9.87
N ARG A 109 0.73 0.58 10.30
CA ARG A 109 0.19 0.98 11.62
C ARG A 109 -1.25 0.59 11.88
N LYS A 110 -2.07 0.54 10.83
CA LYS A 110 -3.50 0.17 10.91
C LYS A 110 -3.75 -1.29 10.55
N SER A 111 -2.72 -2.03 10.16
CA SER A 111 -2.78 -3.47 9.95
C SER A 111 -2.06 -4.19 11.08
N GLU A 112 -2.46 -5.40 11.35
CA GLU A 112 -1.81 -6.25 12.32
C GLU A 112 -1.28 -7.50 11.64
N LEU A 113 0.04 -7.63 11.66
CA LEU A 113 0.76 -8.78 11.13
C LEU A 113 1.16 -9.66 12.31
N SER A 114 0.84 -10.93 12.27
CA SER A 114 1.20 -11.87 13.32
C SER A 114 1.56 -13.25 12.77
N ILE A 115 2.37 -13.96 13.52
CA ILE A 115 2.70 -15.35 13.27
C ILE A 115 2.51 -16.15 14.57
N LYS A 116 1.85 -17.28 14.48
CA LYS A 116 1.58 -18.18 15.61
C LYS A 116 1.98 -19.59 15.26
N ASP A 117 2.26 -20.39 16.28
CA ASP A 117 2.48 -21.80 16.09
C ASP A 117 1.18 -22.50 15.70
N GLY A 118 1.27 -23.31 14.66
CA GLY A 118 0.20 -24.16 14.18
C GLY A 118 0.45 -25.64 14.52
N PRO A 119 -0.48 -26.52 14.16
CA PRO A 119 -0.31 -27.95 14.38
C PRO A 119 0.85 -28.52 13.54
N LYS A 120 1.46 -29.60 14.00
CA LYS A 120 2.50 -30.36 13.27
C LYS A 120 3.70 -29.51 12.81
N ASN A 121 4.22 -28.64 13.68
CA ASN A 121 5.36 -27.74 13.41
C ASN A 121 5.12 -26.76 12.25
N THR A 122 3.88 -26.42 11.97
CA THR A 122 3.55 -25.35 11.01
C THR A 122 3.50 -23.99 11.69
N LYS A 123 3.55 -22.92 10.90
CA LYS A 123 3.33 -21.55 11.34
C LYS A 123 2.09 -20.99 10.64
N ILE A 124 1.27 -20.28 11.39
CA ILE A 124 0.11 -19.57 10.86
C ILE A 124 0.46 -18.11 10.77
N PHE A 125 0.56 -17.58 9.57
CA PHE A 125 0.68 -16.16 9.31
C PHE A 125 -0.72 -15.55 9.20
N SER A 126 -0.92 -14.44 9.89
CA SER A 126 -2.17 -13.68 9.83
C SER A 126 -1.87 -12.20 9.58
N GLN A 127 -2.65 -11.60 8.73
CA GLN A 127 -2.65 -10.18 8.50
C GLN A 127 -4.08 -9.65 8.57
N PHE A 128 -4.32 -8.74 9.50
CA PHE A 128 -5.56 -8.00 9.55
C PHE A 128 -5.38 -6.66 8.84
N ILE A 129 -6.20 -6.41 7.82
CA ILE A 129 -6.24 -5.16 7.09
C ILE A 129 -7.62 -4.56 7.31
N PRO A 130 -7.75 -3.47 8.09
CA PRO A 130 -9.04 -2.83 8.29
C PRO A 130 -9.59 -2.27 6.96
N ALA A 131 -10.90 -2.34 6.78
CA ALA A 131 -11.59 -1.98 5.53
C ALA A 131 -11.35 -0.51 5.08
N ILE A 132 -10.93 0.36 5.98
CA ILE A 132 -10.64 1.78 5.72
C ILE A 132 -9.15 2.00 5.42
N ALA A 133 -8.29 1.06 5.77
CA ALA A 133 -6.86 1.17 5.54
C ALA A 133 -6.52 0.71 4.12
N THR A 134 -6.61 1.60 3.20
CA THR A 134 -5.93 1.48 1.92
C THR A 134 -4.43 1.74 2.06
N GLY A 135 -3.82 1.37 3.19
CA GLY A 135 -2.39 1.50 3.47
C GLY A 135 -1.85 2.93 3.57
N PHE A 136 -2.58 3.89 3.09
CA PHE A 136 -2.20 5.29 3.06
C PHE A 136 -3.17 6.04 3.97
N GLY A 137 -2.67 6.53 5.09
CA GLY A 137 -3.46 7.26 6.06
C GLY A 137 -4.09 8.51 5.48
N PHE A 138 -5.23 8.35 4.86
CA PHE A 138 -6.15 9.46 4.70
C PHE A 138 -6.80 9.69 6.05
N GLU A 139 -6.16 10.49 6.89
CA GLU A 139 -6.85 11.09 8.02
C GLU A 139 -7.85 12.08 7.44
N SER A 140 -9.12 11.76 7.63
CA SER A 140 -10.23 12.68 7.41
C SER A 140 -10.21 13.80 8.45
#